data_ff1fca6b0a8473df95ac4f0ba5aabb92
#
_entry.id   ff1fca6b0a8473df95ac4f0ba5aabb92
#
_cell.length_a   1.000
_cell.length_b   1.000
_cell.length_c   1.000
_cell.angle_alpha   90.00
_cell.angle_beta   90.00
_cell.angle_gamma   90.00
#
_symmetry.space_group_name_H-M   'P 1'
#
loop_
_entity.id
_entity.type
_entity.pdbx_description
1 polymer ?
#
loop_
_entity_poly.entity_id
_entity_poly.type
_entity_poly.pdbx_seq_one_letter_code
_entity_poly.pdbx_strand_id
1 'polypeptide(L)'
;MQQALGLGRACSLGHSCRRSTATTPSPAPPPLPPRATSKSGGRAVAVRAEAASSAPRTMEAKRDEQTVLTLRAVEATPESFAPFGQVIAASPDGDQFGPHDAQLDLTRGIPRFYIMRLESKPLKFSTITHHAGVTQCLGSIGGQDWYLGVAKPSVVDRAAEQSARGGRSPVQSRAGHFYLPPDPAEVCVFRVSGPKFLKLHTGTWHAGPLFKAHAVDFYNLELSDTNVVDHTTHYFEKQDGVTFVIED
;
A
#
# COMPACT_ATOMS: atom_id res chain seq x y z
N MET A 1 10.84 -40.34 54.83
CA MET A 1 12.27 -40.62 55.11
C MET A 1 13.10 -40.00 54.01
N GLN A 2 13.93 -39.08 54.42
CA GLN A 2 15.21 -38.56 53.86
C GLN A 2 15.12 -37.86 52.51
N GLN A 3 15.29 -36.52 52.48
CA GLN A 3 16.52 -35.74 52.58
C GLN A 3 17.41 -36.00 51.35
N ALA A 4 17.98 -35.08 50.63
CA ALA A 4 18.62 -33.85 51.03
C ALA A 4 19.12 -33.08 49.80
N LEU A 5 19.32 -31.79 49.95
CA LEU A 5 20.52 -30.96 49.67
C LEU A 5 20.99 -30.98 48.22
N GLY A 6 21.02 -29.86 47.48
CA GLY A 6 21.60 -28.59 47.83
C GLY A 6 22.83 -28.39 46.99
N LEU A 7 22.92 -27.29 46.28
CA LEU A 7 24.16 -26.52 46.13
C LEU A 7 23.98 -25.45 45.07
N GLY A 8 23.91 -24.23 45.55
CA GLY A 8 23.99 -23.03 44.73
C GLY A 8 25.39 -22.84 44.14
N ARG A 9 25.42 -22.28 42.95
CA ARG A 9 26.61 -21.58 42.48
C ARG A 9 26.23 -20.17 42.03
N ALA A 10 26.71 -19.22 42.82
CA ALA A 10 26.80 -17.84 42.46
C ALA A 10 27.73 -17.70 41.24
N CYS A 11 27.29 -17.00 40.22
CA CYS A 11 28.18 -16.50 39.18
C CYS A 11 28.48 -15.03 39.45
N SER A 12 29.73 -14.76 39.60
CA SER A 12 30.38 -13.49 39.92
C SER A 12 30.21 -12.48 38.80
N LEU A 13 29.97 -11.24 39.21
CA LEU A 13 30.12 -10.01 38.44
C LEU A 13 31.54 -9.85 37.93
N GLY A 14 31.76 -9.91 36.64
CA GLY A 14 32.96 -9.51 35.95
C GLY A 14 32.76 -8.11 35.34
N HIS A 15 33.29 -7.08 35.93
CA HIS A 15 33.48 -5.74 35.34
C HIS A 15 34.61 -5.83 34.31
N SER A 16 34.36 -5.43 33.07
CA SER A 16 35.45 -4.95 32.23
C SER A 16 34.95 -4.03 31.10
N CYS A 17 35.37 -2.83 31.23
CA CYS A 17 36.13 -2.03 30.27
C CYS A 17 35.41 -1.33 29.14
N ARG A 18 35.33 -0.03 29.32
CA ARG A 18 35.05 1.03 28.33
C ARG A 18 35.93 0.88 27.07
N ARG A 19 35.30 0.95 25.91
CA ARG A 19 35.93 1.56 24.73
C ARG A 19 34.95 2.57 24.15
N SER A 20 35.30 3.84 24.32
CA SER A 20 34.77 4.95 23.51
C SER A 20 35.23 4.76 22.07
N THR A 21 34.28 4.63 21.16
CA THR A 21 34.57 4.82 19.73
C THR A 21 34.00 6.18 19.34
N ALA A 22 34.87 7.06 18.93
CA ALA A 22 34.57 8.38 18.41
C ALA A 22 33.71 8.25 17.14
N THR A 23 32.55 8.88 17.15
CA THR A 23 31.69 9.04 15.98
C THR A 23 32.29 10.15 15.12
N THR A 24 32.76 9.80 13.93
CA THR A 24 33.11 10.77 12.90
C THR A 24 31.80 11.35 12.31
N PRO A 25 31.67 12.67 12.16
CA PRO A 25 30.51 13.27 11.53
C PRO A 25 30.50 12.99 10.03
N SER A 26 29.32 12.63 9.53
CA SER A 26 29.03 12.45 8.11
C SER A 26 29.23 13.76 7.32
N PRO A 27 29.81 13.73 6.12
CA PRO A 27 30.00 14.95 5.31
C PRO A 27 28.65 15.52 4.84
N ALA A 28 28.56 16.84 4.85
CA ALA A 28 27.42 17.60 4.37
C ALA A 28 27.22 17.43 2.84
N PRO A 29 25.99 17.47 2.34
CA PRO A 29 25.72 17.38 0.91
C PRO A 29 26.23 18.62 0.14
N PRO A 30 26.63 18.48 -1.14
CA PRO A 30 27.13 19.58 -1.94
C PRO A 30 26.02 20.60 -2.27
N PRO A 31 26.37 21.88 -2.48
CA PRO A 31 25.42 22.93 -2.82
C PRO A 31 24.88 22.78 -4.26
N LEU A 32 23.59 23.13 -4.44
CA LEU A 32 22.91 23.14 -5.72
C LEU A 32 23.49 24.21 -6.66
N PRO A 33 23.55 23.96 -7.99
CA PRO A 33 24.01 24.95 -8.95
C PRO A 33 23.02 26.13 -9.11
N PRO A 34 23.49 27.34 -9.47
CA PRO A 34 22.65 28.51 -9.60
C PRO A 34 21.75 28.41 -10.84
N ARG A 35 20.52 28.88 -10.66
CA ARG A 35 19.47 28.95 -11.67
C ARG A 35 19.84 29.98 -12.75
N ALA A 36 19.98 29.53 -14.00
CA ALA A 36 20.21 30.39 -15.15
C ALA A 36 18.96 31.24 -15.44
N THR A 37 19.12 32.55 -15.43
CA THR A 37 18.11 33.51 -15.91
C THR A 37 18.32 33.76 -17.39
N SER A 38 17.39 33.33 -18.24
CA SER A 38 17.36 33.69 -19.67
C SER A 38 16.63 35.00 -19.85
N LYS A 39 17.36 35.99 -20.36
CA LYS A 39 16.77 37.24 -20.91
C LYS A 39 16.35 36.96 -22.35
N SER A 40 15.05 37.00 -22.63
CA SER A 40 14.55 37.02 -24.00
C SER A 40 14.28 38.48 -24.43
N GLY A 41 15.07 38.95 -25.40
CA GLY A 41 14.84 40.20 -26.11
C GLY A 41 13.70 40.03 -27.12
N GLY A 42 12.68 40.87 -27.00
CA GLY A 42 11.57 40.90 -27.93
C GLY A 42 11.91 41.60 -29.22
N ARG A 43 11.46 41.05 -30.34
CA ARG A 43 11.32 41.78 -31.62
C ARG A 43 9.89 41.59 -32.10
N ALA A 44 9.14 42.65 -32.03
CA ALA A 44 7.78 42.76 -32.55
C ALA A 44 7.80 42.76 -34.08
N VAL A 45 7.08 41.82 -34.70
CA VAL A 45 6.69 41.90 -36.11
C VAL A 45 5.17 41.96 -36.13
N ALA A 46 4.66 43.10 -36.58
CA ALA A 46 3.25 43.32 -36.80
C ALA A 46 2.82 42.57 -38.07
N VAL A 47 1.89 41.64 -37.96
CA VAL A 47 1.16 41.06 -39.09
C VAL A 47 -0.33 41.38 -38.91
N ARG A 48 -0.85 41.95 -39.96
CA ARG A 48 -2.20 42.51 -40.15
C ARG A 48 -3.23 41.40 -40.12
N ALA A 49 -4.27 41.56 -39.30
CA ALA A 49 -5.36 40.62 -39.18
C ALA A 49 -6.34 40.75 -40.36
N GLU A 50 -6.66 39.66 -41.00
CA GLU A 50 -7.93 39.47 -41.73
C GLU A 50 -8.89 38.71 -40.84
N ALA A 51 -10.05 39.31 -40.62
CA ALA A 51 -11.12 38.78 -39.83
C ALA A 51 -11.88 37.72 -40.63
N ALA A 52 -11.73 36.45 -40.28
CA ALA A 52 -12.68 35.39 -40.63
C ALA A 52 -13.54 35.10 -39.39
N SER A 53 -14.82 35.49 -39.47
CA SER A 53 -15.85 35.17 -38.52
C SER A 53 -16.09 33.66 -38.54
N SER A 54 -15.63 32.94 -37.54
CA SER A 54 -16.10 31.58 -37.20
C SER A 54 -16.65 31.61 -35.79
N ALA A 55 -17.96 31.41 -35.70
CA ALA A 55 -18.66 31.23 -34.42
C ALA A 55 -17.98 30.16 -33.55
N PRO A 56 -17.90 30.36 -32.21
CA PRO A 56 -17.35 29.35 -31.34
C PRO A 56 -18.29 28.13 -31.33
N ARG A 57 -17.82 27.00 -31.89
CA ARG A 57 -18.40 25.70 -31.58
C ARG A 57 -18.15 25.46 -30.11
N THR A 58 -19.17 25.65 -29.31
CA THR A 58 -19.22 25.14 -27.94
C THR A 58 -19.07 23.64 -28.00
N MET A 59 -17.86 23.14 -27.75
CA MET A 59 -17.68 21.73 -27.42
C MET A 59 -18.33 21.54 -26.05
N GLU A 60 -19.58 21.06 -26.03
CA GLU A 60 -20.13 20.46 -24.84
C GLU A 60 -19.21 19.28 -24.49
N ALA A 61 -18.37 19.48 -23.48
CA ALA A 61 -17.67 18.41 -22.82
C ALA A 61 -18.76 17.50 -22.26
N LYS A 62 -18.94 16.29 -22.86
CA LYS A 62 -19.65 15.21 -22.22
C LYS A 62 -19.05 15.10 -20.83
N ARG A 63 -19.80 15.43 -19.80
CA ARG A 63 -19.50 15.02 -18.43
C ARG A 63 -19.61 13.51 -18.46
N ASP A 64 -18.46 12.81 -18.40
CA ASP A 64 -18.45 11.38 -18.17
C ASP A 64 -19.26 11.15 -16.90
N GLU A 65 -20.37 10.45 -17.02
CA GLU A 65 -21.29 10.15 -15.92
C GLU A 65 -20.55 9.21 -14.97
N GLN A 66 -20.08 9.75 -13.86
CA GLN A 66 -19.32 9.01 -12.86
C GLN A 66 -20.26 8.01 -12.18
N THR A 67 -19.95 6.73 -12.32
CA THR A 67 -20.72 5.64 -11.71
C THR A 67 -20.29 5.46 -10.26
N VAL A 68 -21.25 5.49 -9.33
CA VAL A 68 -21.01 5.15 -7.93
C VAL A 68 -21.45 3.71 -7.70
N LEU A 69 -20.52 2.85 -7.31
CA LEU A 69 -20.77 1.47 -6.93
C LEU A 69 -20.79 1.33 -5.41
N THR A 70 -21.90 0.84 -4.88
CA THR A 70 -22.02 0.53 -3.45
C THR A 70 -21.58 -0.89 -3.19
N LEU A 71 -20.60 -1.09 -2.33
CA LEU A 71 -20.09 -2.38 -1.92
C LEU A 71 -20.43 -2.66 -0.46
N ARG A 72 -21.08 -3.79 -0.19
CA ARG A 72 -21.34 -4.24 1.17
C ARG A 72 -20.08 -4.87 1.76
N ALA A 73 -19.70 -4.43 2.95
CA ALA A 73 -18.56 -4.99 3.66
C ALA A 73 -18.87 -6.40 4.20
N VAL A 74 -17.90 -7.30 4.07
CA VAL A 74 -17.95 -8.67 4.61
C VAL A 74 -16.89 -8.79 5.70
N GLU A 75 -17.21 -9.48 6.80
CA GLU A 75 -16.22 -9.70 7.86
C GLU A 75 -15.03 -10.52 7.33
N ALA A 76 -13.81 -10.05 7.61
CA ALA A 76 -12.59 -10.77 7.26
C ALA A 76 -12.40 -11.99 8.13
N THR A 77 -12.52 -13.18 7.53
CA THR A 77 -12.19 -14.48 8.14
C THR A 77 -11.02 -15.14 7.39
N PRO A 78 -10.34 -16.12 7.98
CA PRO A 78 -9.30 -16.86 7.28
C PRO A 78 -9.75 -17.38 5.92
N GLU A 79 -10.99 -17.87 5.82
CA GLU A 79 -11.55 -18.46 4.59
C GLU A 79 -11.93 -17.38 3.56
N SER A 80 -12.65 -16.32 4.00
CA SER A 80 -13.13 -15.29 3.08
C SER A 80 -11.99 -14.43 2.52
N PHE A 81 -10.93 -14.23 3.30
CA PHE A 81 -9.78 -13.42 2.92
C PHE A 81 -8.66 -14.21 2.22
N ALA A 82 -8.70 -15.55 2.22
CA ALA A 82 -7.66 -16.42 1.66
C ALA A 82 -7.19 -16.04 0.23
N PRO A 83 -8.06 -15.59 -0.71
CA PRO A 83 -7.62 -15.17 -2.04
C PRO A 83 -6.74 -13.91 -2.08
N PHE A 84 -6.74 -13.14 -1.01
CA PHE A 84 -6.08 -11.83 -0.89
C PHE A 84 -4.92 -11.83 0.10
N GLY A 85 -4.91 -12.77 1.03
CA GLY A 85 -3.93 -12.82 2.11
C GLY A 85 -4.32 -13.75 3.25
N GLN A 86 -3.90 -13.39 4.45
CA GLN A 86 -4.19 -14.12 5.67
C GLN A 86 -4.79 -13.17 6.71
N VAL A 87 -5.74 -13.68 7.49
CA VAL A 87 -6.20 -13.03 8.72
C VAL A 87 -5.41 -13.63 9.87
N ILE A 88 -4.70 -12.79 10.60
CA ILE A 88 -3.87 -13.20 11.73
C ILE A 88 -4.53 -12.74 13.02
N ALA A 89 -4.86 -13.69 13.87
CA ALA A 89 -5.44 -13.49 15.19
C ALA A 89 -4.49 -14.03 16.27
N ALA A 90 -4.80 -13.75 17.54
CA ALA A 90 -4.01 -14.25 18.65
C ALA A 90 -4.02 -15.78 18.70
N SER A 91 -2.86 -16.37 18.96
CA SER A 91 -2.63 -17.78 19.25
C SER A 91 -2.09 -17.96 20.69
N PRO A 92 -2.16 -19.15 21.28
CA PRO A 92 -1.57 -19.42 22.59
C PRO A 92 -0.06 -19.13 22.59
N ASP A 93 0.44 -18.67 23.74
CA ASP A 93 1.89 -18.53 23.95
C ASP A 93 2.58 -19.90 23.91
N GLY A 94 3.68 -19.97 23.16
CA GLY A 94 4.46 -21.21 22.97
C GLY A 94 4.05 -22.06 21.78
N ASP A 95 3.02 -21.68 21.02
CA ASP A 95 2.74 -22.30 19.72
C ASP A 95 3.94 -22.12 18.79
N GLN A 96 4.26 -23.20 18.05
CA GLN A 96 5.34 -23.15 17.08
C GLN A 96 4.88 -22.48 15.80
N PHE A 97 5.83 -21.86 15.08
CA PHE A 97 5.57 -21.27 13.77
C PHE A 97 4.87 -22.26 12.84
N GLY A 98 3.76 -21.80 12.26
CA GLY A 98 2.88 -22.62 11.45
C GLY A 98 2.06 -21.83 10.43
N PRO A 99 1.10 -22.48 9.77
CA PRO A 99 0.29 -21.87 8.72
C PRO A 99 -0.65 -20.74 9.19
N HIS A 100 -0.88 -20.65 10.49
CA HIS A 100 -1.69 -19.58 11.10
C HIS A 100 -0.88 -18.30 11.37
N ASP A 101 0.44 -18.37 11.30
CA ASP A 101 1.31 -17.19 11.36
C ASP A 101 1.37 -16.48 10.01
N ALA A 102 1.72 -15.20 10.03
CA ALA A 102 1.91 -14.46 8.80
C ALA A 102 3.07 -15.01 7.98
N GLN A 103 2.77 -15.56 6.81
CA GLN A 103 3.77 -16.09 5.88
C GLN A 103 4.39 -14.92 5.10
N LEU A 104 5.52 -14.40 5.60
CA LEU A 104 6.14 -13.16 5.12
C LEU A 104 7.17 -13.42 4.03
N ASP A 105 7.15 -12.58 2.98
CA ASP A 105 8.26 -12.40 2.05
C ASP A 105 8.75 -10.94 2.16
N LEU A 106 9.88 -10.76 2.82
CA LEU A 106 10.56 -9.49 3.04
C LEU A 106 11.99 -9.52 2.50
N THR A 107 12.29 -10.47 1.61
CA THR A 107 13.66 -10.78 1.18
C THR A 107 14.27 -9.73 0.26
N ARG A 108 13.46 -8.86 -0.35
CA ARG A 108 13.89 -7.89 -1.35
C ARG A 108 14.40 -6.56 -0.80
N GLY A 109 14.42 -6.37 0.51
CA GLY A 109 14.85 -5.12 1.11
C GLY A 109 14.94 -5.17 2.63
N ILE A 110 14.97 -4.00 3.25
CA ILE A 110 15.05 -3.85 4.71
C ILE A 110 13.62 -3.84 5.26
N PRO A 111 13.23 -4.78 6.14
CA PRO A 111 11.93 -4.75 6.79
C PRO A 111 11.72 -3.47 7.60
N ARG A 112 10.56 -2.85 7.42
CA ARG A 112 10.12 -1.68 8.18
C ARG A 112 8.84 -2.03 8.91
N PHE A 113 8.89 -2.08 10.23
CA PHE A 113 7.73 -2.24 11.10
C PHE A 113 7.52 -0.95 11.90
N TYR A 114 6.36 -0.32 11.75
CA TYR A 114 6.09 0.99 12.34
C TYR A 114 4.61 1.20 12.64
N ILE A 115 4.31 2.25 13.38
CA ILE A 115 2.94 2.72 13.62
C ILE A 115 2.61 3.81 12.61
N MET A 116 1.55 3.57 11.83
CA MET A 116 1.02 4.48 10.84
C MET A 116 -0.24 5.14 11.38
N ARG A 117 -0.19 6.44 11.63
CA ARG A 117 -1.38 7.22 11.98
C ARG A 117 -2.11 7.65 10.72
N LEU A 118 -3.39 7.32 10.63
CA LEU A 118 -4.27 7.76 9.56
C LEU A 118 -5.41 8.59 10.12
N GLU A 119 -5.79 9.64 9.38
CA GLU A 119 -6.87 10.57 9.75
C GLU A 119 -7.82 10.75 8.56
N SER A 120 -9.10 10.92 8.86
CA SER A 120 -10.14 11.26 7.89
C SER A 120 -10.14 10.35 6.64
N LYS A 121 -10.24 9.04 6.88
CA LYS A 121 -10.34 8.01 5.82
C LYS A 121 -11.78 7.51 5.70
N PRO A 122 -12.67 8.25 5.01
CA PRO A 122 -14.08 7.89 4.90
C PRO A 122 -14.29 6.58 4.15
N LEU A 123 -15.46 5.96 4.32
CA LEU A 123 -15.81 4.68 3.71
C LEU A 123 -16.10 4.81 2.20
N LYS A 124 -15.15 5.38 1.47
CA LYS A 124 -15.18 5.49 -0.01
C LYS A 124 -13.77 5.51 -0.59
N PHE A 125 -13.63 5.02 -1.82
CA PHE A 125 -12.37 5.08 -2.56
C PHE A 125 -12.60 5.08 -4.07
N SER A 126 -11.66 5.65 -4.80
CA SER A 126 -11.60 5.62 -6.27
C SER A 126 -10.22 5.23 -6.80
N THR A 127 -9.35 4.80 -5.90
CA THR A 127 -8.01 4.31 -6.22
C THR A 127 -7.70 3.04 -5.45
N ILE A 128 -6.89 2.18 -6.05
CA ILE A 128 -6.43 0.94 -5.44
C ILE A 128 -4.96 0.74 -5.78
N THR A 129 -4.17 0.20 -4.86
CA THR A 129 -2.72 0.05 -5.01
C THR A 129 -2.30 -1.39 -4.79
N HIS A 130 -1.22 -1.83 -5.45
CA HIS A 130 -0.55 -3.08 -5.11
C HIS A 130 0.96 -2.91 -4.97
N HIS A 131 1.57 -3.87 -4.29
CA HIS A 131 3.02 -4.06 -4.18
C HIS A 131 3.38 -5.44 -4.72
N ALA A 132 4.19 -5.48 -5.79
CA ALA A 132 4.50 -6.73 -6.51
C ALA A 132 5.67 -7.51 -5.90
N GLY A 133 6.44 -6.91 -5.02
CA GLY A 133 7.70 -7.46 -4.50
C GLY A 133 7.74 -7.72 -3.01
N VAL A 134 6.63 -7.51 -2.28
CA VAL A 134 6.60 -7.62 -0.82
C VAL A 134 5.24 -8.10 -0.32
N THR A 135 5.24 -8.84 0.79
CA THR A 135 4.06 -9.06 1.62
C THR A 135 3.92 -7.91 2.62
N GLN A 136 2.71 -7.43 2.83
CA GLN A 136 2.44 -6.32 3.74
C GLN A 136 1.52 -6.78 4.87
N CYS A 137 1.74 -6.30 6.10
CA CYS A 137 0.83 -6.52 7.21
C CYS A 137 0.28 -5.20 7.74
N LEU A 138 -1.03 -5.15 7.97
CA LEU A 138 -1.68 -4.02 8.61
C LEU A 138 -2.74 -4.49 9.61
N GLY A 139 -2.84 -3.76 10.73
CA GLY A 139 -3.88 -3.98 11.74
C GLY A 139 -4.07 -2.76 12.63
N SER A 140 -5.29 -2.48 13.04
CA SER A 140 -5.58 -1.36 13.93
C SER A 140 -5.06 -1.64 15.34
N ILE A 141 -4.43 -0.63 15.94
CA ILE A 141 -4.03 -0.68 17.35
C ILE A 141 -5.28 -0.52 18.22
N GLY A 142 -5.49 -1.48 19.12
CA GLY A 142 -6.69 -1.50 19.98
C GLY A 142 -7.92 -2.19 19.38
N GLY A 143 -7.80 -2.79 18.19
CA GLY A 143 -8.87 -3.61 17.61
C GLY A 143 -10.09 -2.83 17.11
N GLN A 144 -9.92 -1.56 16.78
CA GLN A 144 -10.96 -0.74 16.17
C GLN A 144 -11.36 -1.27 14.80
N ASP A 145 -12.65 -1.20 14.48
CA ASP A 145 -13.18 -1.61 13.18
C ASP A 145 -12.62 -0.73 12.06
N TRP A 146 -12.15 -1.36 11.01
CA TRP A 146 -11.67 -0.72 9.80
C TRP A 146 -12.00 -1.56 8.56
N TYR A 147 -11.89 -0.94 7.39
CA TYR A 147 -12.31 -1.53 6.12
C TYR A 147 -11.18 -1.49 5.12
N LEU A 148 -11.12 -2.52 4.28
CA LEU A 148 -10.15 -2.63 3.19
C LEU A 148 -10.87 -3.04 1.91
N GLY A 149 -10.79 -2.19 0.88
CA GLY A 149 -11.15 -2.60 -0.48
C GLY A 149 -10.01 -3.46 -1.05
N VAL A 150 -10.33 -4.57 -1.72
CA VAL A 150 -9.32 -5.46 -2.30
C VAL A 150 -9.75 -6.00 -3.66
N ALA A 151 -8.76 -6.30 -4.51
CA ALA A 151 -8.89 -7.16 -5.67
C ALA A 151 -7.74 -8.17 -5.71
N LYS A 152 -7.95 -9.29 -6.41
CA LYS A 152 -6.96 -10.38 -6.47
C LYS A 152 -5.64 -9.91 -7.07
N PRO A 153 -4.52 -10.53 -6.69
CA PRO A 153 -3.22 -10.32 -7.34
C PRO A 153 -3.34 -10.54 -8.85
N SER A 154 -2.80 -9.62 -9.61
CA SER A 154 -2.87 -9.65 -11.08
C SER A 154 -1.52 -9.44 -11.75
N VAL A 155 -0.42 -9.63 -11.01
CA VAL A 155 0.94 -9.64 -11.56
C VAL A 155 1.07 -10.82 -12.51
N VAL A 156 1.61 -10.59 -13.71
CA VAL A 156 1.78 -11.59 -14.77
C VAL A 156 3.22 -11.62 -15.25
N ASP A 157 3.66 -12.80 -15.69
CA ASP A 157 4.95 -12.94 -16.36
C ASP A 157 4.88 -12.37 -17.78
N ARG A 158 5.99 -11.82 -18.26
CA ARG A 158 6.11 -11.26 -19.61
C ARG A 158 5.67 -12.23 -20.71
N ALA A 159 5.86 -13.53 -20.53
CA ALA A 159 5.43 -14.55 -21.47
C ALA A 159 3.91 -14.71 -21.59
N ALA A 160 3.15 -14.28 -20.56
CA ALA A 160 1.69 -14.31 -20.56
C ALA A 160 1.03 -13.13 -21.28
N GLU A 161 1.82 -12.18 -21.80
CA GLU A 161 1.33 -10.98 -22.52
C GLU A 161 0.53 -11.32 -23.77
N GLN A 162 0.73 -12.52 -24.36
CA GLN A 162 0.04 -12.95 -25.59
C GLN A 162 -1.36 -13.55 -25.35
N SER A 163 -1.74 -13.76 -24.10
CA SER A 163 -3.04 -14.34 -23.76
C SER A 163 -3.84 -13.35 -22.91
N ALA A 164 -4.52 -12.41 -23.58
CA ALA A 164 -5.48 -11.51 -22.93
C ALA A 164 -6.55 -12.31 -22.19
N ARG A 165 -6.48 -12.38 -20.87
CA ARG A 165 -7.56 -12.91 -20.03
C ARG A 165 -8.66 -11.85 -19.93
N GLY A 166 -9.86 -12.15 -20.41
CA GLY A 166 -11.01 -11.27 -20.26
C GLY A 166 -10.95 -9.95 -21.03
N GLY A 167 -10.18 -9.87 -22.14
CA GLY A 167 -10.10 -8.67 -22.98
C GLY A 167 -9.23 -7.54 -22.43
N ARG A 168 -8.52 -7.73 -21.30
CA ARG A 168 -7.60 -6.74 -20.74
C ARG A 168 -6.16 -7.05 -21.13
N SER A 169 -5.45 -6.04 -21.59
CA SER A 169 -4.04 -6.15 -21.93
C SER A 169 -3.17 -5.90 -20.70
N PRO A 170 -2.07 -6.66 -20.52
CA PRO A 170 -1.09 -6.37 -19.48
C PRO A 170 -0.49 -4.96 -19.62
N VAL A 171 -0.28 -4.32 -18.50
CA VAL A 171 0.34 -3.00 -18.38
C VAL A 171 1.65 -3.14 -17.63
N GLN A 172 2.70 -2.45 -18.09
CA GLN A 172 3.96 -2.40 -17.38
C GLN A 172 3.92 -1.31 -16.30
N SER A 173 4.23 -1.69 -15.06
CA SER A 173 4.38 -0.75 -13.96
C SER A 173 5.68 0.06 -14.06
N ARG A 174 5.79 1.14 -13.30
CA ARG A 174 7.06 1.88 -13.15
C ARG A 174 8.17 1.03 -12.51
N ALA A 175 7.80 0.04 -11.70
CA ALA A 175 8.72 -0.92 -11.08
C ALA A 175 9.18 -2.02 -12.04
N GLY A 176 8.69 -2.03 -13.28
CA GLY A 176 9.13 -2.94 -14.36
C GLY A 176 8.36 -4.26 -14.44
N HIS A 177 7.52 -4.62 -13.49
CA HIS A 177 6.65 -5.79 -13.57
C HIS A 177 5.42 -5.53 -14.44
N PHE A 178 4.81 -6.60 -14.96
CA PHE A 178 3.57 -6.55 -15.72
C PHE A 178 2.40 -6.98 -14.86
N TYR A 179 1.24 -6.36 -15.08
CA TYR A 179 0.01 -6.67 -14.36
C TYR A 179 -1.21 -6.46 -15.24
N LEU A 180 -2.30 -7.15 -14.94
CA LEU A 180 -3.62 -6.85 -15.49
C LEU A 180 -4.30 -5.79 -14.60
N PRO A 181 -4.86 -4.70 -15.16
CA PRO A 181 -5.64 -3.74 -14.39
C PRO A 181 -6.77 -4.44 -13.63
N PRO A 182 -7.06 -4.05 -12.36
CA PRO A 182 -8.12 -4.66 -11.58
C PRO A 182 -9.50 -4.37 -12.19
N ASP A 183 -10.43 -5.35 -12.12
CA ASP A 183 -11.80 -5.19 -12.57
C ASP A 183 -12.64 -4.54 -11.48
N PRO A 184 -13.35 -3.41 -11.76
CA PRO A 184 -14.31 -2.86 -10.80
C PRO A 184 -15.34 -3.89 -10.31
N ALA A 185 -15.75 -4.84 -11.15
CA ALA A 185 -16.71 -5.90 -10.77
C ALA A 185 -16.13 -6.97 -9.83
N GLU A 186 -14.80 -7.09 -9.76
CA GLU A 186 -14.10 -8.06 -8.89
C GLU A 186 -13.63 -7.44 -7.56
N VAL A 187 -13.87 -6.15 -7.35
CA VAL A 187 -13.50 -5.47 -6.10
C VAL A 187 -14.43 -5.90 -4.98
N CYS A 188 -13.82 -6.34 -3.88
CA CYS A 188 -14.52 -6.71 -2.64
C CYS A 188 -14.11 -5.76 -1.51
N VAL A 189 -14.94 -5.68 -0.47
CA VAL A 189 -14.63 -4.91 0.73
C VAL A 189 -14.73 -5.80 1.95
N PHE A 190 -13.69 -5.77 2.78
CA PHE A 190 -13.68 -6.47 4.05
C PHE A 190 -13.74 -5.50 5.22
N ARG A 191 -14.55 -5.85 6.24
CA ARG A 191 -14.49 -5.29 7.58
C ARG A 191 -13.54 -6.15 8.42
N VAL A 192 -12.68 -5.50 9.17
CA VAL A 192 -11.75 -6.14 10.09
C VAL A 192 -12.07 -5.65 11.49
N SER A 193 -12.60 -6.53 12.33
CA SER A 193 -13.06 -6.20 13.68
C SER A 193 -12.19 -6.93 14.71
N GLY A 194 -11.93 -6.25 15.84
CA GLY A 194 -11.17 -6.83 16.95
C GLY A 194 -9.65 -6.86 16.76
N PRO A 195 -8.92 -7.48 17.70
CA PRO A 195 -7.46 -7.47 17.76
C PRO A 195 -6.82 -8.49 16.80
N LYS A 196 -6.96 -8.25 15.51
CA LYS A 196 -6.37 -9.04 14.43
C LYS A 196 -5.75 -8.13 13.38
N PHE A 197 -4.85 -8.67 12.57
CA PHE A 197 -4.29 -7.96 11.43
C PHE A 197 -4.39 -8.77 10.14
N LEU A 198 -4.29 -8.10 9.02
CA LEU A 198 -4.24 -8.72 7.71
C LEU A 198 -2.80 -8.77 7.22
N LYS A 199 -2.39 -9.93 6.68
CA LYS A 199 -1.20 -10.07 5.86
C LYS A 199 -1.65 -10.20 4.41
N LEU A 200 -1.26 -9.25 3.56
CA LEU A 200 -1.56 -9.26 2.13
C LEU A 200 -0.59 -10.17 1.37
N HIS A 201 -1.10 -10.92 0.39
CA HIS A 201 -0.23 -11.58 -0.58
C HIS A 201 0.48 -10.56 -1.45
N THR A 202 1.66 -10.89 -1.94
CA THR A 202 2.37 -10.13 -2.95
C THR A 202 1.45 -9.87 -4.15
N GLY A 203 1.34 -8.61 -4.56
CA GLY A 203 0.52 -8.20 -5.69
C GLY A 203 -0.99 -8.03 -5.39
N THR A 204 -1.46 -8.28 -4.16
CA THR A 204 -2.84 -8.01 -3.78
C THR A 204 -3.14 -6.53 -3.88
N TRP A 205 -4.15 -6.18 -4.69
CA TRP A 205 -4.67 -4.83 -4.77
C TRP A 205 -5.42 -4.47 -3.49
N HIS A 206 -5.15 -3.27 -2.95
CA HIS A 206 -5.80 -2.81 -1.73
C HIS A 206 -6.04 -1.31 -1.74
N ALA A 207 -7.17 -0.88 -1.18
CA ALA A 207 -7.59 0.49 -0.96
C ALA A 207 -7.92 0.68 0.52
N GLY A 208 -7.28 1.61 1.17
CA GLY A 208 -7.42 1.83 2.61
C GLY A 208 -6.09 1.71 3.35
N PRO A 209 -6.14 1.61 4.68
CA PRO A 209 -7.31 1.42 5.56
C PRO A 209 -8.32 2.56 5.53
N LEU A 210 -9.62 2.22 5.64
CA LEU A 210 -10.74 3.14 5.73
C LEU A 210 -11.47 2.90 7.05
N PHE A 211 -12.07 3.93 7.66
CA PHE A 211 -12.71 3.79 8.96
C PHE A 211 -13.69 4.94 9.25
N LYS A 212 -14.60 4.72 10.21
CA LYS A 212 -15.61 5.71 10.64
C LYS A 212 -15.06 6.72 11.65
N ALA A 213 -14.01 6.34 12.40
CA ALA A 213 -13.40 7.20 13.41
C ALA A 213 -12.65 8.38 12.76
N HIS A 214 -12.37 9.44 13.53
CA HIS A 214 -11.59 10.57 13.04
C HIS A 214 -10.14 10.18 12.76
N ALA A 215 -9.54 9.37 13.62
CA ALA A 215 -8.16 8.90 13.47
C ALA A 215 -8.03 7.48 14.01
N VAL A 216 -7.19 6.67 13.39
CA VAL A 216 -6.82 5.32 13.83
C VAL A 216 -5.33 5.10 13.59
N ASP A 217 -4.67 4.51 14.57
CA ASP A 217 -3.29 4.08 14.46
C ASP A 217 -3.23 2.62 14.02
N PHE A 218 -2.31 2.30 13.09
CA PHE A 218 -2.13 0.97 12.53
C PHE A 218 -0.71 0.49 12.71
N TYR A 219 -0.53 -0.77 13.08
CA TYR A 219 0.72 -1.47 12.77
C TYR A 219 0.83 -1.63 11.26
N ASN A 220 1.99 -1.29 10.71
CA ASN A 220 2.29 -1.56 9.30
C ASN A 220 3.67 -2.21 9.20
N LEU A 221 3.74 -3.36 8.51
CA LEU A 221 4.98 -4.05 8.16
C LEU A 221 5.09 -4.12 6.64
N GLU A 222 6.17 -3.59 6.11
CA GLU A 222 6.52 -3.56 4.69
C GLU A 222 8.04 -3.48 4.52
N LEU A 223 8.57 -3.25 3.32
CA LEU A 223 9.96 -2.86 3.15
C LEU A 223 10.12 -1.34 3.27
N SER A 224 11.31 -0.88 3.65
CA SER A 224 11.60 0.53 3.91
C SER A 224 11.38 1.46 2.72
N ASP A 225 11.45 0.92 1.52
CA ASP A 225 11.35 1.62 0.24
C ASP A 225 10.12 1.23 -0.60
N THR A 226 9.21 0.38 -0.05
CA THR A 226 8.01 -0.13 -0.76
C THR A 226 7.26 0.97 -1.50
N ASN A 227 6.98 2.10 -0.85
CA ASN A 227 6.22 3.20 -1.43
C ASN A 227 6.98 4.00 -2.51
N VAL A 228 8.28 3.77 -2.67
CA VAL A 228 9.13 4.44 -3.66
C VAL A 228 9.35 3.55 -4.87
N VAL A 229 9.70 2.28 -4.64
CA VAL A 229 10.15 1.37 -5.70
C VAL A 229 9.12 0.35 -6.14
N ASP A 230 8.09 0.09 -5.32
CA ASP A 230 7.09 -0.97 -5.54
C ASP A 230 5.66 -0.49 -5.24
N HIS A 231 5.27 0.67 -5.78
CA HIS A 231 3.95 1.26 -5.57
C HIS A 231 3.25 1.48 -6.91
N THR A 232 2.28 0.64 -7.23
CA THR A 232 1.49 0.74 -8.47
C THR A 232 0.04 1.05 -8.12
N THR A 233 -0.48 2.17 -8.61
CA THR A 233 -1.85 2.63 -8.35
C THR A 233 -2.70 2.57 -9.61
N HIS A 234 -3.89 2.00 -9.50
CA HIS A 234 -4.96 2.08 -10.49
C HIS A 234 -5.99 3.13 -10.02
N TYR A 235 -6.43 3.98 -10.96
CA TYR A 235 -7.33 5.10 -10.70
C TYR A 235 -8.69 4.81 -11.33
N PHE A 236 -9.58 4.14 -10.60
CA PHE A 236 -10.91 3.76 -11.09
C PHE A 236 -11.73 4.94 -11.61
N GLU A 237 -11.68 6.08 -10.92
CA GLU A 237 -12.40 7.28 -11.35
C GLU A 237 -11.97 7.76 -12.75
N LYS A 238 -10.67 7.70 -13.04
CA LYS A 238 -10.08 8.18 -14.29
C LYS A 238 -10.12 7.16 -15.41
N GLN A 239 -9.96 5.87 -15.07
CA GLN A 239 -9.76 4.79 -16.03
C GLN A 239 -11.04 4.03 -16.31
N ASP A 240 -11.96 3.96 -15.34
CA ASP A 240 -13.20 3.19 -15.40
C ASP A 240 -14.45 4.05 -15.15
N GLY A 241 -14.31 5.34 -14.79
CA GLY A 241 -15.44 6.20 -14.44
C GLY A 241 -16.16 5.79 -13.14
N VAL A 242 -15.46 5.09 -12.22
CA VAL A 242 -16.06 4.44 -11.04
C VAL A 242 -15.52 5.00 -9.73
N THR A 243 -16.41 5.22 -8.79
CA THR A 243 -16.09 5.45 -7.37
C THR A 243 -16.84 4.44 -6.52
N PHE A 244 -16.17 3.87 -5.52
CA PHE A 244 -16.75 2.92 -4.59
C PHE A 244 -17.16 3.61 -3.29
N VAL A 245 -18.35 3.26 -2.79
CA VAL A 245 -18.86 3.63 -1.46
C VAL A 245 -19.12 2.34 -0.70
N ILE A 246 -18.74 2.31 0.57
CA ILE A 246 -18.87 1.14 1.42
C ILE A 246 -20.11 1.27 2.27
N GLU A 247 -20.97 0.26 2.20
CA GLU A 247 -22.10 0.02 3.08
C GLU A 247 -21.71 -1.03 4.13
N ASP A 248 -21.95 -0.68 5.42
CA ASP A 248 -21.64 -1.52 6.57
C ASP A 248 -22.91 -1.88 7.31
#